data_218746e0e477d20f1206537379be0fe5
#
_entry.id   218746e0e477d20f1206537379be0fe5
#
_cell.length_a   1.000
_cell.length_b   1.000
_cell.length_c   1.000
_cell.angle_alpha   90.00
_cell.angle_beta   90.00
_cell.angle_gamma   90.00
#
_symmetry.space_group_name_H-M   'P 1'
#
loop_
_entity.id
_entity.type
_entity.pdbx_description
1 polymer ?
#
loop_
_entity_poly.entity_id
_entity_poly.type
_entity_poly.pdbx_seq_one_letter_code
_entity_poly.pdbx_strand_id
1 'polypeptide(L)' 'MPDCILAMRTRTAAEKARRSAVLERIDAEVISVDPSVTKHGCSVGLRLNCADIGNVTRLLDKKGIVYGDVIGRNGR' A
#
# COMPACT_ATOMS: atom_id res chain seq x y z
N MET A 1 -4.93 -0.08 -16.59
CA MET A 1 -3.68 -0.10 -15.84
C MET A 1 -3.80 -1.00 -14.65
N PRO A 2 -2.85 -1.89 -14.44
CA PRO A 2 -2.94 -2.77 -13.29
C PRO A 2 -2.68 -2.01 -12.00
N ASP A 3 -3.53 -2.26 -11.02
CA ASP A 3 -3.38 -1.69 -9.69
C ASP A 3 -2.97 -2.78 -8.73
N CYS A 4 -2.12 -2.40 -7.79
CA CYS A 4 -1.77 -3.27 -6.70
C CYS A 4 -2.19 -2.61 -5.39
N ILE A 5 -2.37 -3.43 -4.37
CA ILE A 5 -2.74 -2.95 -3.05
C ILE A 5 -1.64 -3.36 -2.09
N LEU A 6 -1.15 -2.38 -1.35
CA LEU A 6 -0.17 -2.62 -0.30
C LEU A 6 -0.93 -2.62 1.02
N ALA A 7 -1.08 -3.78 1.64
CA ALA A 7 -1.81 -3.88 2.89
C ALA A 7 -1.06 -3.11 3.98
N MET A 8 -1.81 -2.38 4.79
CA MET A 8 -1.21 -1.59 5.85
C MET A 8 -1.77 -2.06 7.19
N ARG A 9 -0.97 -1.96 8.23
CA ARG A 9 -1.38 -2.44 9.54
C ARG A 9 -2.40 -1.54 10.21
N THR A 10 -2.29 -0.23 9.97
CA THR A 10 -3.20 0.73 10.59
C THR A 10 -3.56 1.78 9.57
N ARG A 11 -4.68 2.45 9.80
CA ARG A 11 -5.08 3.56 8.94
C ARG A 11 -4.06 4.70 9.02
N THR A 12 -3.51 4.93 10.20
CA THR A 12 -2.50 5.98 10.37
C THR A 12 -1.27 5.70 9.50
N ALA A 13 -0.82 4.45 9.48
CA ALA A 13 0.31 4.07 8.63
C ALA A 13 -0.04 4.25 7.15
N ALA A 14 -1.26 3.88 6.76
CA ALA A 14 -1.72 4.04 5.38
C ALA A 14 -1.74 5.50 4.97
N GLU A 15 -2.21 6.38 5.85
CA GLU A 15 -2.25 7.81 5.54
C GLU A 15 -0.83 8.39 5.39
N LYS A 16 0.09 7.97 6.27
CA LYS A 16 1.48 8.41 6.17
C LYS A 16 2.10 7.92 4.87
N ALA A 17 1.82 6.68 4.50
CA ALA A 17 2.35 6.10 3.28
C ALA A 17 1.82 6.85 2.06
N ARG A 18 0.52 7.15 2.05
CA ARG A 18 -0.07 7.90 0.95
C ARG A 18 0.57 9.28 0.82
N ARG A 19 0.74 9.97 1.94
CA ARG A 19 1.34 11.29 1.92
C ARG A 19 2.77 11.25 1.39
N SER A 20 3.54 10.26 1.80
CA SER A 20 4.90 10.09 1.32
C SER A 20 4.93 9.81 -0.17
N ALA A 21 4.01 8.96 -0.65
CA ALA A 21 3.94 8.64 -2.07
C ALA A 21 3.59 9.88 -2.89
N VAL A 22 2.63 10.67 -2.44
CA VAL A 22 2.21 11.87 -3.15
C VAL A 22 3.36 12.87 -3.25
N LEU A 23 4.17 12.98 -2.21
CA LEU A 23 5.35 13.85 -2.24
C LEU A 23 6.34 13.42 -3.32
N GLU A 24 6.37 12.14 -3.65
CA GLU A 24 7.21 11.61 -4.72
C GLU A 24 6.48 11.52 -6.05
N ARG A 25 5.33 12.19 -6.14
CA ARG A 25 4.51 12.22 -7.34
C ARG A 25 3.98 10.85 -7.75
N ILE A 26 3.78 9.98 -6.77
CA ILE A 26 3.20 8.67 -6.97
C ILE A 26 1.75 8.74 -6.57
N ASP A 27 0.86 8.36 -7.49
CA ASP A 27 -0.57 8.38 -7.23
C ASP A 27 -0.93 7.20 -6.35
N ALA A 28 -1.52 7.47 -5.20
CA ALA A 28 -1.88 6.43 -4.24
C ALA A 28 -3.15 6.83 -3.50
N GLU A 29 -3.91 5.81 -3.09
CA GLU A 29 -5.19 6.02 -2.44
C GLU A 29 -5.34 5.05 -1.27
N VAL A 30 -5.81 5.55 -0.14
CA VAL A 30 -6.10 4.69 1.01
C VAL A 30 -7.48 4.07 0.79
N ILE A 31 -7.55 2.74 0.88
CA ILE A 31 -8.80 2.00 0.66
C ILE A 31 -9.00 0.99 1.76
N SER A 32 -10.25 0.51 1.87
CA SER A 32 -10.57 -0.60 2.77
C SER A 32 -10.26 -1.91 2.05
N VAL A 33 -9.76 -2.88 2.78
CA VAL A 33 -9.39 -4.19 2.26
C VAL A 33 -10.10 -5.24 3.08
N ASP A 34 -10.58 -6.31 2.43
CA ASP A 34 -11.16 -7.44 3.12
C ASP A 34 -10.03 -8.16 3.88
N PRO A 35 -10.13 -8.27 5.22
CA PRO A 35 -9.08 -8.94 5.98
C PRO A 35 -8.78 -10.37 5.55
N SER A 36 -9.74 -11.03 4.93
CA SER A 36 -9.56 -12.42 4.50
C SER A 36 -8.55 -12.56 3.36
N VAL A 37 -8.26 -11.49 2.63
CA VAL A 37 -7.31 -11.55 1.52
C VAL A 37 -5.89 -11.16 1.94
N THR A 38 -5.68 -10.84 3.21
CA THR A 38 -4.34 -10.52 3.71
C THR A 38 -3.90 -11.59 4.71
N LYS A 39 -2.61 -11.82 4.79
CA LYS A 39 -2.08 -12.83 5.69
C LYS A 39 -2.24 -12.46 7.15
N HIS A 40 -2.29 -11.19 7.44
CA HIS A 40 -2.32 -10.71 8.82
C HIS A 40 -3.63 -10.03 9.18
N GLY A 41 -4.67 -10.23 8.37
CA GLY A 41 -5.98 -9.67 8.67
C GLY A 41 -6.06 -8.16 8.59
N CYS A 42 -5.27 -7.55 7.74
CA CYS A 42 -5.28 -6.10 7.57
C CYS A 42 -6.59 -5.67 6.91
N SER A 43 -7.18 -4.60 7.40
CA SER A 43 -8.44 -4.09 6.86
C SER A 43 -8.29 -2.79 6.09
N VAL A 44 -7.08 -2.27 5.97
CA VAL A 44 -6.80 -1.04 5.23
C VAL A 44 -5.59 -1.27 4.33
N GLY A 45 -5.59 -0.61 3.19
CA GLY A 45 -4.47 -0.74 2.27
C GLY A 45 -4.27 0.53 1.46
N LEU A 46 -3.19 0.53 0.71
CA LEU A 46 -2.83 1.63 -0.16
C LEU A 46 -2.90 1.11 -1.60
N ARG A 47 -3.79 1.68 -2.40
CA ARG A 47 -3.94 1.30 -3.79
C ARG A 47 -3.07 2.18 -4.66
N LEU A 48 -2.28 1.56 -5.51
CA LEU A 48 -1.39 2.29 -6.41
C LEU A 48 -1.05 1.41 -7.61
N ASN A 49 -0.41 2.01 -8.59
CA ASN A 49 0.01 1.28 -9.79
C ASN A 49 1.06 0.24 -9.40
N CYS A 50 0.92 -0.96 -9.94
CA CYS A 50 1.87 -2.04 -9.63
C CYS A 50 3.31 -1.66 -9.96
N ALA A 51 3.51 -0.84 -10.98
CA ALA A 51 4.85 -0.40 -11.36
C ALA A 51 5.51 0.44 -10.26
N ASP A 52 4.72 1.04 -9.38
CA ASP A 52 5.24 1.91 -8.32
C ASP A 52 5.45 1.19 -7.00
N ILE A 53 5.02 -0.07 -6.90
CA ILE A 53 5.11 -0.82 -5.65
C ILE A 53 6.54 -0.86 -5.11
N GLY A 54 7.50 -1.17 -5.95
CA GLY A 54 8.90 -1.26 -5.54
C GLY A 54 9.43 0.07 -5.00
N ASN A 55 9.06 1.17 -5.66
CA ASN A 55 9.49 2.49 -5.23
C ASN A 55 8.85 2.88 -3.91
N VAL A 56 7.58 2.56 -3.75
CA VAL A 56 6.85 2.90 -2.52
C VAL A 56 7.34 2.08 -1.33
N THR A 57 7.54 0.77 -1.51
CA THR A 57 8.02 -0.05 -0.41
C THR A 57 9.40 0.39 0.04
N ARG A 58 10.26 0.76 -0.91
CA ARG A 58 11.59 1.27 -0.58
C ARG A 58 11.49 2.58 0.20
N LEU A 59 10.58 3.45 -0.22
CA LEU A 59 10.34 4.72 0.47
C LEU A 59 9.85 4.50 1.89
N LEU A 60 8.92 3.56 2.07
CA LEU A 60 8.38 3.26 3.39
C LEU A 60 9.44 2.65 4.31
N ASP A 61 10.28 1.77 3.77
CA ASP A 61 11.39 1.23 4.53
C ASP A 61 12.32 2.33 5.01
N LYS A 62 12.61 3.27 4.15
CA LYS A 62 13.49 4.39 4.47
C LYS A 62 12.90 5.26 5.57
N LYS A 63 11.57 5.40 5.59
CA LYS A 63 10.89 6.22 6.59
C LYS A 63 10.48 5.45 7.82
N GLY A 64 10.73 4.15 7.84
CA GLY A 64 10.36 3.32 8.98
C GLY A 64 8.87 3.06 9.11
N ILE A 65 8.13 3.16 8.01
CA ILE A 65 6.70 2.88 8.01
C ILE A 65 6.49 1.41 7.73
N VAL A 66 5.81 0.73 8.64
CA VAL A 66 5.55 -0.71 8.51
C VAL A 66 4.39 -0.95 7.57
N TYR A 67 4.54 -1.94 6.69
CA TYR A 67 3.47 -2.34 5.78
C TYR A 67 3.35 -3.87 5.78
N GLY A 68 2.26 -4.36 5.21
CA GLY A 68 2.00 -5.79 5.15
C GLY A 68 2.20 -6.34 3.74
N ASP A 69 1.29 -7.23 3.35
CA ASP A 69 1.39 -7.92 2.07
C ASP A 69 1.12 -7.01 0.88
N VAL A 70 1.71 -7.36 -0.25
CA VAL A 70 1.35 -6.75 -1.51
C VAL A 70 0.33 -7.65 -2.18
N ILE A 71 -0.80 -7.09 -2.56
CA ILE A 71 -1.88 -7.83 -3.19
C ILE A 71 -2.06 -7.31 -4.61
N GLY A 72 -1.86 -8.20 -5.57
CA GLY A 72 -2.05 -7.84 -6.97
C GLY A 72 -3.51 -7.99 -7.34
N ARG A 73 -4.13 -6.94 -7.84
CA ARG A 73 -5.54 -6.99 -8.19
C ARG A 73 -5.82 -7.84 -9.41
N ASN A 74 -4.92 -7.81 -10.34
CA ASN A 74 -5.11 -8.54 -11.57
C ASN A 74 -4.49 -9.91 -11.58
N GLY A 75 -3.83 -10.19 -10.59
CA GLY A 75 -3.21 -11.44 -10.54
C GLY A 75 -4.02 -12.41 -9.86
N ARG A 76 -4.40 -11.92 -9.82
CA ARG A 76 -4.89 -12.59 -9.34
C ARG A 76 -4.21 -13.07 -8.94
#